data_a084d34ed98159828ee6451156dae8c3
#
_entry.id   a084d34ed98159828ee6451156dae8c3
#
_cell.length_a   1.000
_cell.length_b   1.000
_cell.length_c   1.000
_cell.angle_alpha   90.00
_cell.angle_beta   90.00
_cell.angle_gamma   90.00
#
_symmetry.space_group_name_H-M   'P 1'
#
loop_
_entity.id
_entity.type
_entity.pdbx_description
1 polymer ?
#
loop_
_entity_poly.entity_id
_entity_poly.type
_entity_poly.pdbx_seq_one_letter_code
_entity_poly.pdbx_strand_id
1 'polypeptide(L)'
;MADFKDVIDTLDKAADGFDSIANAEQKKIYDEVITLAKDLETNIFGKVKQTITNLKRLNQIKAKLAALSKDKEWVAGIGKFVKYFDILQKQQNAYFAENFHKTLGESAKKRNEMMKQIAVNNTIEALMGDGLKANVTDKLNDILLRGVTSGAKWADLQQELRDHLMGKEGGQGAFARYATTYATTALSQYTGQNNQMMTKDLGLEWFMYTGSNIETTREFCEVLTRKKWIHKSEIPTILQGKIEMPDGKVVEVEIYDKTGLPKGMIADTTPENFQCNCGGWNCRHQLIPVADAVVPKQIRDRLRIQQKISEATKPLPAPAKNVLHSSILPYAPQIIEKLEQLHTRREKQKLFEEIINDDAFNLQFSVGEAKTVVHPDHKGKKSDSWESTLVMAKDINKSGSDVAFLAENDDDGGADAIAKMFGEYRIVEFKHSESTKPSTVAHLLLKGFKQGENIALKIENMGYSELSEAIDYLIRNKHKVGNLKLINKNGKTKDIYAKDIKSGKYKQKIRGFL
;
A
#
# COMPACT_ATOMS: atom_id res chain seq x y z
N MET A 1 16.87 -15.68 27.93
CA MET A 1 16.16 -14.82 26.99
C MET A 1 16.52 -15.30 25.58
N ALA A 2 15.53 -15.74 24.79
CA ALA A 2 15.80 -16.03 23.38
C ALA A 2 16.34 -14.76 22.71
N ASP A 3 17.47 -14.90 22.06
CA ASP A 3 18.07 -13.81 21.31
C ASP A 3 17.44 -13.81 19.90
N PHE A 4 17.11 -12.62 19.37
CA PHE A 4 16.66 -12.51 17.99
C PHE A 4 17.79 -12.77 16.97
N LYS A 5 18.97 -13.06 17.47
CA LYS A 5 20.16 -13.38 16.66
C LYS A 5 19.88 -14.54 15.71
N ASP A 6 19.22 -15.60 16.15
CA ASP A 6 18.89 -16.75 15.31
C ASP A 6 18.04 -16.37 14.09
N VAL A 7 17.14 -15.38 14.23
CA VAL A 7 16.34 -14.85 13.11
C VAL A 7 17.22 -14.11 12.13
N ILE A 8 18.14 -13.25 12.60
CA ILE A 8 19.07 -12.51 11.75
C ILE A 8 20.01 -13.48 11.02
N ASP A 9 20.63 -14.42 11.75
CA ASP A 9 21.52 -15.43 11.16
C ASP A 9 20.79 -16.27 10.09
N THR A 10 19.51 -16.54 10.29
CA THR A 10 18.67 -17.27 9.32
C THR A 10 18.36 -16.42 8.09
N LEU A 11 18.07 -15.12 8.26
CA LEU A 11 17.88 -14.18 7.14
C LEU A 11 19.16 -14.08 6.27
N ASP A 12 20.31 -13.93 6.90
CA ASP A 12 21.60 -13.86 6.21
C ASP A 12 21.89 -15.17 5.45
N LYS A 13 21.75 -16.30 6.11
CA LYS A 13 21.95 -17.62 5.50
C LYS A 13 21.00 -17.86 4.32
N ALA A 14 19.76 -17.45 4.44
CA ALA A 14 18.77 -17.57 3.36
C ALA A 14 19.14 -16.70 2.16
N ALA A 15 19.55 -15.44 2.41
CA ALA A 15 19.95 -14.50 1.38
C ALA A 15 21.20 -14.97 0.64
N ASP A 16 22.26 -15.36 1.38
CA ASP A 16 23.54 -15.81 0.80
C ASP A 16 23.38 -17.14 0.03
N GLY A 17 22.60 -18.07 0.61
CA GLY A 17 22.30 -19.34 -0.05
C GLY A 17 21.50 -19.15 -1.34
N PHE A 18 20.54 -18.23 -1.35
CA PHE A 18 19.76 -17.94 -2.55
C PHE A 18 20.54 -17.15 -3.58
N ASP A 19 21.41 -16.23 -3.16
CA ASP A 19 22.31 -15.51 -4.06
C ASP A 19 23.21 -16.49 -4.85
N SER A 20 23.75 -17.50 -4.18
CA SER A 20 24.54 -18.56 -4.82
C SER A 20 23.74 -19.33 -5.88
N ILE A 21 22.47 -19.66 -5.60
CA ILE A 21 21.56 -20.33 -6.54
C ILE A 21 21.27 -19.42 -7.74
N ALA A 22 20.95 -18.15 -7.48
CA ALA A 22 20.61 -17.19 -8.53
C ALA A 22 21.81 -16.90 -9.46
N ASN A 23 23.02 -16.81 -8.91
CA ASN A 23 24.23 -16.64 -9.71
C ASN A 23 24.57 -17.87 -10.57
N ALA A 24 24.37 -19.07 -10.04
CA ALA A 24 24.57 -20.31 -10.81
C ALA A 24 23.58 -20.41 -11.98
N GLU A 25 22.31 -20.12 -11.73
CA GLU A 25 21.27 -20.10 -12.77
C GLU A 25 21.52 -18.98 -13.81
N GLN A 26 21.92 -17.79 -13.38
CA GLN A 26 22.30 -16.71 -14.28
C GLN A 26 23.42 -17.12 -15.24
N LYS A 27 24.46 -17.79 -14.75
CA LYS A 27 25.56 -18.29 -15.59
C LYS A 27 25.06 -19.29 -16.61
N LYS A 28 24.21 -20.24 -16.20
CA LYS A 28 23.59 -21.24 -17.09
C LYS A 28 22.79 -20.56 -18.21
N ILE A 29 21.95 -19.58 -17.85
CA ILE A 29 21.19 -18.78 -18.82
C ILE A 29 22.11 -18.09 -19.82
N TYR A 30 23.17 -17.45 -19.33
CA TYR A 30 24.15 -16.79 -20.19
C TYR A 30 24.81 -17.77 -21.16
N ASP A 31 25.29 -18.92 -20.68
CA ASP A 31 25.95 -19.94 -21.49
C ASP A 31 25.00 -20.51 -22.57
N GLU A 32 23.75 -20.75 -22.23
CA GLU A 32 22.71 -21.21 -23.17
C GLU A 32 22.38 -20.14 -24.22
N VAL A 33 22.14 -18.90 -23.81
CA VAL A 33 21.83 -17.79 -24.72
C VAL A 33 22.98 -17.54 -25.70
N ILE A 34 24.22 -17.50 -25.21
CA ILE A 34 25.41 -17.30 -26.06
C ILE A 34 25.59 -18.47 -27.02
N THR A 35 25.39 -19.72 -26.55
CA THR A 35 25.49 -20.90 -27.42
C THR A 35 24.49 -20.85 -28.58
N LEU A 36 23.23 -20.51 -28.30
CA LEU A 36 22.21 -20.37 -29.35
C LEU A 36 22.47 -19.15 -30.24
N ALA A 37 22.98 -18.06 -29.68
CA ALA A 37 23.23 -16.83 -30.43
C ALA A 37 24.49 -16.92 -31.32
N LYS A 38 25.45 -17.81 -31.02
CA LYS A 38 26.62 -18.08 -31.90
C LYS A 38 26.23 -18.59 -33.29
N ASP A 39 25.05 -19.20 -33.41
CA ASP A 39 24.54 -19.70 -34.67
C ASP A 39 23.91 -18.59 -35.55
N LEU A 40 23.83 -17.34 -35.08
CA LEU A 40 23.34 -16.23 -35.88
C LEU A 40 24.28 -15.98 -37.08
N GLU A 41 23.68 -15.95 -38.29
CA GLU A 41 24.40 -15.67 -39.52
C GLU A 41 24.96 -14.25 -39.49
N THR A 42 26.26 -14.11 -39.79
CA THR A 42 26.95 -12.83 -39.94
C THR A 42 27.44 -12.62 -41.37
N ASN A 43 27.66 -11.37 -41.75
CA ASN A 43 28.37 -11.06 -42.99
C ASN A 43 29.92 -11.09 -42.77
N ILE A 44 30.65 -10.84 -43.83
CA ILE A 44 32.14 -10.82 -43.82
C ILE A 44 32.75 -9.77 -42.87
N PHE A 45 31.95 -8.78 -42.45
CA PHE A 45 32.33 -7.73 -41.50
C PHE A 45 31.90 -8.04 -40.07
N GLY A 46 31.40 -9.27 -39.80
CA GLY A 46 30.92 -9.69 -38.50
C GLY A 46 29.57 -9.06 -38.07
N LYS A 47 28.84 -8.43 -38.98
CA LYS A 47 27.51 -7.88 -38.70
C LYS A 47 26.47 -8.98 -38.82
N VAL A 48 25.53 -9.06 -37.86
CA VAL A 48 24.40 -9.99 -37.86
C VAL A 48 23.49 -9.68 -39.06
N LYS A 49 23.17 -10.71 -39.86
CA LYS A 49 22.31 -10.57 -41.02
C LYS A 49 20.85 -10.47 -40.63
N GLN A 50 20.10 -9.65 -41.33
CA GLN A 50 18.64 -9.52 -41.22
C GLN A 50 17.93 -10.59 -42.05
N THR A 51 18.08 -11.88 -41.70
CA THR A 51 17.54 -13.01 -42.44
C THR A 51 16.41 -13.69 -41.72
N ILE A 52 15.52 -14.37 -42.47
CA ILE A 52 14.47 -15.21 -41.90
C ILE A 52 15.07 -16.30 -41.00
N THR A 53 16.24 -16.83 -41.36
CA THR A 53 16.99 -17.80 -40.54
C THR A 53 17.32 -17.23 -39.17
N ASN A 54 17.87 -16.00 -39.10
CA ASN A 54 18.18 -15.36 -37.84
C ASN A 54 16.91 -15.03 -37.02
N LEU A 55 15.82 -14.63 -37.66
CA LEU A 55 14.53 -14.44 -36.96
C LEU A 55 13.99 -15.75 -36.38
N LYS A 56 14.13 -16.88 -37.10
CA LYS A 56 13.78 -18.21 -36.54
C LYS A 56 14.65 -18.57 -35.33
N ARG A 57 15.96 -18.31 -35.38
CA ARG A 57 16.88 -18.51 -34.25
C ARG A 57 16.53 -17.64 -33.05
N LEU A 58 16.14 -16.37 -33.26
CA LEU A 58 15.61 -15.51 -32.20
C LEU A 58 14.40 -16.14 -31.51
N ASN A 59 13.46 -16.70 -32.27
CA ASN A 59 12.28 -17.35 -31.70
C ASN A 59 12.65 -18.61 -30.89
N GLN A 60 13.68 -19.35 -31.29
CA GLN A 60 14.21 -20.47 -30.48
C GLN A 60 14.81 -19.98 -29.16
N ILE A 61 15.60 -18.89 -29.18
CA ILE A 61 16.15 -18.29 -27.97
C ILE A 61 15.00 -17.79 -27.07
N LYS A 62 14.00 -17.09 -27.61
CA LYS A 62 12.81 -16.64 -26.86
C LYS A 62 12.07 -17.81 -26.21
N ALA A 63 11.85 -18.90 -26.94
CA ALA A 63 11.20 -20.10 -26.40
C ALA A 63 12.01 -20.71 -25.23
N LYS A 64 13.35 -20.72 -25.35
CA LYS A 64 14.24 -21.21 -24.30
C LYS A 64 14.17 -20.30 -23.07
N LEU A 65 14.23 -19.00 -23.25
CA LEU A 65 14.11 -18.01 -22.16
C LEU A 65 12.73 -18.13 -21.45
N ALA A 66 11.64 -18.34 -22.20
CA ALA A 66 10.33 -18.57 -21.62
C ALA A 66 10.24 -19.87 -20.80
N ALA A 67 11.11 -20.84 -21.06
CA ALA A 67 11.18 -22.11 -20.33
C ALA A 67 11.96 -22.01 -19.00
N LEU A 68 12.69 -20.91 -18.74
CA LEU A 68 13.51 -20.74 -17.52
C LEU A 68 12.69 -20.90 -16.23
N SER A 69 11.46 -20.40 -16.22
CA SER A 69 10.55 -20.56 -15.06
C SER A 69 10.23 -22.04 -14.74
N LYS A 70 10.51 -22.96 -15.65
CA LYS A 70 10.30 -24.41 -15.51
C LYS A 70 11.60 -25.18 -15.33
N ASP A 71 12.74 -24.50 -15.24
CA ASP A 71 14.02 -25.16 -14.99
C ASP A 71 13.98 -25.91 -13.65
N LYS A 72 14.34 -27.19 -13.67
CA LYS A 72 14.23 -28.06 -12.49
C LYS A 72 15.12 -27.61 -11.33
N GLU A 73 16.31 -27.13 -11.63
CA GLU A 73 17.27 -26.70 -10.61
C GLU A 73 16.83 -25.37 -9.99
N TRP A 74 16.35 -24.45 -10.84
CA TRP A 74 15.77 -23.19 -10.39
C TRP A 74 14.53 -23.40 -9.51
N VAL A 75 13.57 -24.20 -9.96
CA VAL A 75 12.37 -24.56 -9.20
C VAL A 75 12.72 -25.22 -7.86
N ALA A 76 13.69 -26.15 -7.86
CA ALA A 76 14.17 -26.78 -6.62
C ALA A 76 14.87 -25.77 -5.70
N GLY A 77 15.61 -24.82 -6.25
CA GLY A 77 16.24 -23.73 -5.52
C GLY A 77 15.24 -22.83 -4.82
N ILE A 78 14.18 -22.39 -5.53
CA ILE A 78 13.06 -21.65 -4.95
C ILE A 78 12.38 -22.48 -3.86
N GLY A 79 12.12 -23.77 -4.13
CA GLY A 79 11.52 -24.69 -3.16
C GLY A 79 12.34 -24.85 -1.87
N LYS A 80 13.67 -24.75 -1.95
CA LYS A 80 14.55 -24.72 -0.77
C LYS A 80 14.44 -23.37 -0.04
N PHE A 81 14.42 -22.28 -0.80
CA PHE A 81 14.35 -20.93 -0.24
C PHE A 81 13.05 -20.67 0.52
N VAL A 82 11.90 -21.03 -0.03
CA VAL A 82 10.61 -20.78 0.64
C VAL A 82 10.44 -21.51 1.99
N LYS A 83 11.22 -22.54 2.26
CA LYS A 83 11.25 -23.19 3.58
C LYS A 83 11.77 -22.27 4.70
N TYR A 84 12.51 -21.24 4.35
CA TYR A 84 12.99 -20.27 5.34
C TYR A 84 11.84 -19.47 5.97
N PHE A 85 10.69 -19.31 5.30
CA PHE A 85 9.51 -18.69 5.90
C PHE A 85 9.00 -19.50 7.11
N ASP A 86 9.01 -20.84 7.03
CA ASP A 86 8.63 -21.71 8.15
C ASP A 86 9.64 -21.63 9.31
N ILE A 87 10.93 -21.58 8.98
CA ILE A 87 11.99 -21.51 9.99
C ILE A 87 11.87 -20.17 10.75
N LEU A 88 11.76 -19.07 10.03
CA LEU A 88 11.62 -17.73 10.61
C LEU A 88 10.35 -17.61 11.45
N GLN A 89 9.22 -18.13 10.97
CA GLN A 89 7.98 -18.16 11.75
C GLN A 89 8.17 -18.86 13.11
N LYS A 90 8.81 -20.02 13.10
CA LYS A 90 9.07 -20.76 14.34
C LYS A 90 10.01 -20.01 15.29
N GLN A 91 11.09 -19.45 14.77
CA GLN A 91 12.07 -18.68 15.57
C GLN A 91 11.44 -17.42 16.16
N GLN A 92 10.67 -16.65 15.37
CA GLN A 92 9.98 -15.47 15.89
C GLN A 92 8.93 -15.84 16.96
N ASN A 93 8.15 -16.90 16.72
CA ASN A 93 7.18 -17.37 17.70
C ASN A 93 7.86 -17.78 19.02
N ALA A 94 9.02 -18.44 18.95
CA ALA A 94 9.81 -18.80 20.13
C ALA A 94 10.32 -17.54 20.85
N TYR A 95 10.87 -16.58 20.11
CA TYR A 95 11.32 -15.29 20.66
C TYR A 95 10.20 -14.59 21.45
N PHE A 96 9.01 -14.46 20.86
CA PHE A 96 7.89 -13.79 21.53
C PHE A 96 7.35 -14.58 22.73
N ALA A 97 7.28 -15.91 22.63
CA ALA A 97 6.84 -16.73 23.74
C ALA A 97 7.77 -16.62 24.97
N GLU A 98 9.08 -16.63 24.75
CA GLU A 98 10.07 -16.57 25.82
C GLU A 98 10.21 -15.17 26.43
N ASN A 99 10.22 -14.12 25.61
CA ASN A 99 10.50 -12.77 26.09
C ASN A 99 9.26 -12.04 26.64
N PHE A 100 8.06 -12.43 26.22
CA PHE A 100 6.82 -11.77 26.64
C PHE A 100 5.84 -12.71 27.36
N HIS A 101 6.23 -13.97 27.59
CA HIS A 101 5.41 -14.97 28.27
C HIS A 101 4.00 -15.09 27.70
N LYS A 102 3.86 -14.82 26.40
CA LYS A 102 2.58 -14.81 25.70
C LYS A 102 2.66 -15.72 24.48
N THR A 103 1.90 -16.78 24.50
CA THR A 103 1.69 -17.63 23.33
C THR A 103 0.64 -17.02 22.42
N LEU A 104 0.85 -17.13 21.11
CA LEU A 104 -0.14 -16.70 20.14
C LEU A 104 -1.47 -17.45 20.33
N GLY A 105 -2.56 -16.72 20.48
CA GLY A 105 -3.91 -17.27 20.42
C GLY A 105 -4.21 -17.89 19.05
N GLU A 106 -5.20 -18.76 18.95
CA GLU A 106 -5.55 -19.47 17.71
C GLU A 106 -5.83 -18.52 16.52
N SER A 107 -6.48 -17.38 16.76
CA SER A 107 -6.73 -16.37 15.72
C SER A 107 -5.42 -15.75 15.20
N ALA A 108 -4.47 -15.43 16.09
CA ALA A 108 -3.16 -14.89 15.69
C ALA A 108 -2.32 -15.93 14.95
N LYS A 109 -2.35 -17.19 15.36
CA LYS A 109 -1.70 -18.29 14.63
C LYS A 109 -2.24 -18.43 13.20
N LYS A 110 -3.58 -18.39 13.04
CA LYS A 110 -4.22 -18.44 11.71
C LYS A 110 -3.82 -17.24 10.84
N ARG A 111 -3.82 -16.02 11.39
CA ARG A 111 -3.36 -14.82 10.65
C ARG A 111 -1.90 -14.96 10.21
N ASN A 112 -1.02 -15.40 11.11
CA ASN A 112 0.40 -15.59 10.82
C ASN A 112 0.61 -16.65 9.73
N GLU A 113 -0.12 -17.76 9.79
CA GLU A 113 -0.08 -18.80 8.76
C GLU A 113 -0.56 -18.28 7.40
N MET A 114 -1.66 -17.50 7.38
CA MET A 114 -2.17 -16.91 6.14
C MET A 114 -1.18 -15.90 5.55
N MET A 115 -0.57 -15.04 6.37
CA MET A 115 0.48 -14.11 5.94
C MET A 115 1.66 -14.85 5.32
N LYS A 116 2.10 -15.96 5.93
CA LYS A 116 3.17 -16.80 5.41
C LYS A 116 2.81 -17.39 4.05
N GLN A 117 1.63 -17.97 3.90
CA GLN A 117 1.19 -18.55 2.63
C GLN A 117 1.14 -17.49 1.50
N ILE A 118 0.65 -16.29 1.80
CA ILE A 118 0.64 -15.16 0.85
C ILE A 118 2.08 -14.79 0.47
N ALA A 119 2.98 -14.62 1.43
CA ALA A 119 4.37 -14.26 1.17
C ALA A 119 5.11 -15.33 0.34
N VAL A 120 4.88 -16.61 0.64
CA VAL A 120 5.43 -17.75 -0.12
C VAL A 120 4.90 -17.74 -1.57
N ASN A 121 3.58 -17.63 -1.75
CA ASN A 121 2.97 -17.63 -3.08
C ASN A 121 3.46 -16.45 -3.93
N ASN A 122 3.49 -15.24 -3.36
CA ASN A 122 4.00 -14.05 -4.05
C ASN A 122 5.49 -14.21 -4.43
N THR A 123 6.28 -14.85 -3.56
CA THR A 123 7.69 -15.11 -3.84
C THR A 123 7.86 -16.08 -4.99
N ILE A 124 7.09 -17.18 -5.01
CA ILE A 124 7.12 -18.15 -6.11
C ILE A 124 6.68 -17.48 -7.42
N GLU A 125 5.59 -16.74 -7.41
CA GLU A 125 5.06 -16.04 -8.59
C GLU A 125 6.06 -15.03 -9.15
N ALA A 126 6.68 -14.22 -8.31
CA ALA A 126 7.66 -13.24 -8.75
C ALA A 126 8.92 -13.89 -9.35
N LEU A 127 9.38 -15.01 -8.78
CA LEU A 127 10.61 -15.69 -9.21
C LEU A 127 10.39 -16.66 -10.38
N MET A 128 9.16 -17.04 -10.70
CA MET A 128 8.82 -17.99 -11.77
C MET A 128 7.86 -17.44 -12.81
N GLY A 129 7.10 -16.39 -12.49
CA GLY A 129 6.02 -15.85 -13.31
C GLY A 129 6.37 -14.53 -14.00
N ASP A 130 5.38 -13.62 -14.04
CA ASP A 130 5.46 -12.35 -14.76
C ASP A 130 6.55 -11.41 -14.24
N GLY A 131 6.92 -11.51 -12.97
CA GLY A 131 8.01 -10.72 -12.39
C GLY A 131 9.36 -11.04 -13.05
N LEU A 132 9.71 -12.32 -13.19
CA LEU A 132 10.92 -12.77 -13.87
C LEU A 132 10.88 -12.39 -15.35
N LYS A 133 9.72 -12.57 -16.00
CA LYS A 133 9.52 -12.22 -17.40
C LYS A 133 9.80 -10.73 -17.63
N ALA A 134 9.12 -9.84 -16.95
CA ALA A 134 9.23 -8.39 -17.15
C ALA A 134 10.63 -7.83 -16.82
N ASN A 135 11.28 -8.37 -15.80
CA ASN A 135 12.57 -7.84 -15.33
C ASN A 135 13.78 -8.42 -16.03
N VAL A 136 13.67 -9.61 -16.60
CA VAL A 136 14.80 -10.33 -17.20
C VAL A 136 14.55 -10.73 -18.66
N THR A 137 13.54 -11.61 -18.91
CA THR A 137 13.40 -12.23 -20.22
C THR A 137 12.94 -11.27 -21.32
N ASP A 138 12.04 -10.34 -21.03
CA ASP A 138 11.57 -9.35 -22.01
C ASP A 138 12.71 -8.41 -22.41
N LYS A 139 13.51 -7.93 -21.45
CA LYS A 139 14.69 -7.08 -21.74
C LYS A 139 15.75 -7.80 -22.57
N LEU A 140 15.97 -9.08 -22.29
CA LEU A 140 16.88 -9.92 -23.09
C LEU A 140 16.39 -10.09 -24.52
N ASN A 141 15.09 -10.34 -24.69
CA ASN A 141 14.45 -10.42 -26.00
C ASN A 141 14.59 -9.11 -26.79
N ASP A 142 14.47 -7.97 -26.14
CA ASP A 142 14.63 -6.65 -26.76
C ASP A 142 16.07 -6.41 -27.23
N ILE A 143 17.08 -6.80 -26.45
CA ILE A 143 18.50 -6.73 -26.82
C ILE A 143 18.75 -7.57 -28.08
N LEU A 144 18.31 -8.83 -28.07
CA LEU A 144 18.46 -9.75 -29.18
C LEU A 144 17.73 -9.27 -30.45
N LEU A 145 16.47 -8.85 -30.30
CA LEU A 145 15.68 -8.37 -31.45
C LEU A 145 16.33 -7.12 -32.06
N ARG A 146 16.71 -6.16 -31.24
CA ARG A 146 17.39 -4.95 -31.70
C ARG A 146 18.72 -5.27 -32.38
N GLY A 147 19.53 -6.18 -31.81
CA GLY A 147 20.79 -6.60 -32.41
C GLY A 147 20.63 -7.20 -33.80
N VAL A 148 19.62 -8.06 -34.02
CA VAL A 148 19.34 -8.66 -35.33
C VAL A 148 18.73 -7.65 -36.29
N THR A 149 17.74 -6.85 -35.86
CA THR A 149 17.03 -5.89 -36.75
C THR A 149 17.88 -4.69 -37.15
N SER A 150 18.85 -4.27 -36.32
CA SER A 150 19.80 -3.20 -36.66
C SER A 150 21.02 -3.68 -37.45
N GLY A 151 21.22 -5.00 -37.55
CA GLY A 151 22.45 -5.54 -38.14
C GLY A 151 23.70 -5.19 -37.31
N ALA A 152 23.58 -5.25 -35.99
CA ALA A 152 24.69 -4.97 -35.07
C ALA A 152 25.88 -5.89 -35.32
N LYS A 153 27.11 -5.47 -34.96
CA LYS A 153 28.25 -6.38 -34.94
C LYS A 153 28.04 -7.45 -33.88
N TRP A 154 28.34 -8.68 -34.21
CA TRP A 154 28.20 -9.79 -33.26
C TRP A 154 28.95 -9.57 -31.94
N ALA A 155 30.15 -9.02 -32.00
CA ALA A 155 30.96 -8.70 -30.81
C ALA A 155 30.24 -7.71 -29.88
N ASP A 156 29.59 -6.67 -30.46
CA ASP A 156 28.87 -5.65 -29.69
C ASP A 156 27.63 -6.26 -29.05
N LEU A 157 26.86 -7.06 -29.81
CA LEU A 157 25.69 -7.78 -29.29
C LEU A 157 26.08 -8.77 -28.18
N GLN A 158 27.18 -9.52 -28.37
CA GLN A 158 27.68 -10.43 -27.35
C GLN A 158 28.07 -9.69 -26.07
N GLN A 159 28.74 -8.55 -26.21
CA GLN A 159 29.11 -7.73 -25.03
C GLN A 159 27.88 -7.18 -24.32
N GLU A 160 26.86 -6.68 -25.06
CA GLU A 160 25.61 -6.19 -24.48
C GLU A 160 24.84 -7.30 -23.72
N LEU A 161 24.78 -8.51 -24.28
CA LEU A 161 24.19 -9.69 -23.62
C LEU A 161 24.96 -10.07 -22.36
N ARG A 162 26.29 -10.03 -22.43
CA ARG A 162 27.15 -10.29 -21.27
C ARG A 162 26.94 -9.26 -20.18
N ASP A 163 26.98 -7.97 -20.51
CA ASP A 163 26.80 -6.88 -19.56
C ASP A 163 25.43 -6.94 -18.88
N HIS A 164 24.39 -7.31 -19.64
CA HIS A 164 23.06 -7.46 -19.09
C HIS A 164 22.94 -8.69 -18.19
N LEU A 165 23.37 -9.86 -18.65
CA LEU A 165 23.21 -11.11 -17.93
C LEU A 165 24.22 -11.34 -16.81
N MET A 166 25.48 -10.99 -17.04
CA MET A 166 26.56 -11.25 -16.08
C MET A 166 26.93 -10.02 -15.25
N GLY A 167 26.45 -8.83 -15.65
CA GLY A 167 26.83 -7.56 -15.05
C GLY A 167 28.12 -6.99 -15.65
N LYS A 168 28.28 -5.68 -15.50
CA LYS A 168 29.56 -5.00 -15.75
C LYS A 168 30.52 -5.28 -14.60
N GLU A 169 31.80 -5.00 -14.77
CA GLU A 169 32.82 -5.20 -13.74
C GLU A 169 32.37 -4.73 -12.35
N GLY A 170 32.38 -5.65 -11.38
CA GLY A 170 31.96 -5.40 -9.98
C GLY A 170 30.46 -5.40 -9.72
N GLY A 171 29.60 -5.66 -10.74
CA GLY A 171 28.15 -5.66 -10.58
C GLY A 171 27.50 -7.04 -10.81
N GLN A 172 26.35 -7.28 -10.21
CA GLN A 172 25.52 -8.45 -10.50
C GLN A 172 24.74 -8.26 -11.81
N GLY A 173 24.58 -9.35 -12.56
CA GLY A 173 23.71 -9.37 -13.74
C GLY A 173 22.22 -9.23 -13.41
N ALA A 174 21.42 -8.98 -14.43
CA ALA A 174 20.01 -8.67 -14.26
C ALA A 174 19.20 -9.77 -13.57
N PHE A 175 19.49 -11.04 -13.88
CA PHE A 175 18.78 -12.17 -13.31
C PHE A 175 19.06 -12.33 -11.80
N ALA A 176 20.35 -12.48 -11.43
CA ALA A 176 20.72 -12.67 -10.04
C ALA A 176 20.31 -11.45 -9.19
N ARG A 177 20.55 -10.24 -9.68
CA ARG A 177 20.14 -9.00 -9.01
C ARG A 177 18.64 -8.95 -8.75
N TYR A 178 17.81 -9.25 -9.76
CA TYR A 178 16.36 -9.28 -9.58
C TYR A 178 15.94 -10.34 -8.56
N ALA A 179 16.40 -11.57 -8.77
CA ALA A 179 16.00 -12.71 -7.96
C ALA A 179 16.42 -12.56 -6.49
N THR A 180 17.68 -12.18 -6.24
CA THR A 180 18.21 -11.98 -4.87
C THR A 180 17.53 -10.80 -4.18
N THR A 181 17.38 -9.67 -4.89
CA THR A 181 16.70 -8.49 -4.33
C THR A 181 15.27 -8.82 -3.93
N TYR A 182 14.52 -9.49 -4.79
CA TYR A 182 13.13 -9.85 -4.50
C TYR A 182 13.05 -10.85 -3.34
N ALA A 183 13.80 -11.94 -3.40
CA ALA A 183 13.78 -12.98 -2.37
C ALA A 183 14.15 -12.43 -0.98
N THR A 184 15.26 -11.70 -0.88
CA THR A 184 15.70 -11.10 0.37
C THR A 184 14.67 -10.11 0.92
N THR A 185 14.10 -9.26 0.04
CA THR A 185 13.08 -8.28 0.43
C THR A 185 11.81 -8.97 0.92
N ALA A 186 11.30 -9.98 0.20
CA ALA A 186 10.10 -10.71 0.58
C ALA A 186 10.24 -11.39 1.95
N LEU A 187 11.40 -11.99 2.22
CA LEU A 187 11.68 -12.66 3.49
C LEU A 187 11.80 -11.64 4.64
N SER A 188 12.48 -10.53 4.39
CA SER A 188 12.62 -9.42 5.34
C SER A 188 11.27 -8.78 5.66
N GLN A 189 10.45 -8.51 4.64
CA GLN A 189 9.11 -7.96 4.81
C GLN A 189 8.18 -8.91 5.59
N TYR A 190 8.21 -10.20 5.29
CA TYR A 190 7.44 -11.19 6.05
C TYR A 190 7.82 -11.18 7.54
N THR A 191 9.14 -11.18 7.82
CA THR A 191 9.65 -11.09 9.19
C THR A 191 9.18 -9.80 9.89
N GLY A 192 9.25 -8.67 9.19
CA GLY A 192 8.76 -7.37 9.67
C GLY A 192 7.25 -7.33 9.91
N GLN A 193 6.44 -7.95 9.02
CA GLN A 193 4.99 -8.06 9.19
C GLN A 193 4.62 -8.85 10.45
N ASN A 194 5.32 -9.96 10.71
CA ASN A 194 5.11 -10.73 11.93
C ASN A 194 5.51 -9.92 13.18
N ASN A 195 6.64 -9.22 13.14
CA ASN A 195 7.05 -8.30 14.19
C ASN A 195 5.99 -7.21 14.44
N GLN A 196 5.43 -6.61 13.37
CA GLN A 196 4.40 -5.58 13.47
C GLN A 196 3.10 -6.12 14.09
N MET A 197 2.67 -7.32 13.70
CA MET A 197 1.51 -7.98 14.29
C MET A 197 1.71 -8.16 15.80
N MET A 198 2.87 -8.68 16.20
CA MET A 198 3.18 -8.88 17.61
C MET A 198 3.32 -7.55 18.38
N THR A 199 3.87 -6.51 17.76
CA THR A 199 3.93 -5.16 18.31
C THR A 199 2.53 -4.66 18.69
N LYS A 200 1.56 -4.80 17.79
CA LYS A 200 0.16 -4.39 18.01
C LYS A 200 -0.52 -5.23 19.08
N ASP A 201 -0.38 -6.56 19.02
CA ASP A 201 -1.02 -7.49 19.96
C ASP A 201 -0.48 -7.36 21.41
N LEU A 202 0.77 -6.89 21.56
CA LEU A 202 1.44 -6.70 22.85
C LEU A 202 1.44 -5.25 23.33
N GLY A 203 1.01 -4.29 22.48
CA GLY A 203 1.02 -2.87 22.80
C GLY A 203 2.43 -2.30 23.00
N LEU A 204 3.42 -2.77 22.23
CA LEU A 204 4.82 -2.36 22.38
C LEU A 204 5.09 -1.08 21.59
N GLU A 205 5.93 -0.22 22.17
CA GLU A 205 6.31 1.07 21.57
C GLU A 205 7.82 1.21 21.34
N TRP A 206 8.61 0.31 21.90
CA TRP A 206 10.06 0.28 21.74
C TRP A 206 10.52 -0.82 20.81
N PHE A 207 11.54 -0.50 20.05
CA PHE A 207 12.15 -1.39 19.06
C PHE A 207 13.67 -1.39 19.20
N MET A 208 14.26 -2.52 18.84
CA MET A 208 15.69 -2.65 18.60
C MET A 208 15.93 -2.81 17.10
N TYR A 209 16.72 -1.90 16.50
CA TYR A 209 17.18 -2.05 15.14
C TYR A 209 18.44 -2.90 15.10
N THR A 210 18.42 -3.98 14.34
CA THR A 210 19.54 -4.93 14.26
C THR A 210 19.59 -5.62 12.91
N GLY A 211 20.77 -6.10 12.55
CA GLY A 211 21.05 -6.81 11.31
C GLY A 211 22.56 -6.80 11.03
N SER A 212 22.98 -7.61 10.09
CA SER A 212 24.40 -7.70 9.71
C SER A 212 24.80 -6.55 8.79
N ASN A 213 25.85 -5.85 9.15
CA ASN A 213 26.48 -4.88 8.26
C ASN A 213 27.41 -5.60 7.28
N ILE A 214 27.18 -5.37 6.01
CA ILE A 214 27.98 -5.86 4.88
C ILE A 214 28.54 -4.66 4.10
N GLU A 215 29.48 -4.88 3.19
CA GLU A 215 30.11 -3.82 2.40
C GLU A 215 29.11 -2.88 1.70
N THR A 216 27.96 -3.43 1.28
CA THR A 216 26.90 -2.68 0.60
C THR A 216 25.81 -2.17 1.54
N THR A 217 26.02 -2.20 2.87
CA THR A 217 25.07 -1.65 3.84
C THR A 217 24.91 -0.15 3.61
N ARG A 218 23.67 0.33 3.59
CA ARG A 218 23.38 1.74 3.39
C ARG A 218 23.65 2.54 4.64
N GLU A 219 24.10 3.78 4.47
CA GLU A 219 24.32 4.73 5.58
C GLU A 219 23.14 4.78 6.55
N PHE A 220 21.90 4.83 6.04
CA PHE A 220 20.69 4.79 6.84
C PHE A 220 20.67 3.58 7.80
N CYS A 221 20.97 2.39 7.30
CA CYS A 221 20.97 1.17 8.11
C CYS A 221 22.11 1.17 9.12
N GLU A 222 23.31 1.66 8.73
CA GLU A 222 24.46 1.77 9.63
C GLU A 222 24.18 2.73 10.79
N VAL A 223 23.57 3.89 10.49
CA VAL A 223 23.21 4.89 11.51
C VAL A 223 22.17 4.31 12.46
N LEU A 224 21.13 3.61 11.97
CA LEU A 224 20.12 2.98 12.81
C LEU A 224 20.68 1.82 13.64
N THR A 225 21.62 1.03 13.10
CA THR A 225 22.28 -0.04 13.85
C THR A 225 23.11 0.54 15.00
N ARG A 226 23.81 1.67 14.80
CA ARG A 226 24.53 2.40 15.86
C ARG A 226 23.57 3.02 16.89
N LYS A 227 22.42 3.59 16.44
CA LYS A 227 21.36 4.11 17.33
C LYS A 227 20.77 2.99 18.17
N LYS A 228 20.54 1.83 17.61
CA LYS A 228 20.03 0.58 18.19
C LYS A 228 18.59 0.65 18.72
N TRP A 229 18.28 1.59 19.61
CA TRP A 229 16.97 1.70 20.25
C TRP A 229 16.14 2.79 19.59
N ILE A 230 14.94 2.44 19.18
CA ILE A 230 14.02 3.33 18.47
C ILE A 230 12.66 3.26 19.18
N HIS A 231 12.11 4.42 19.54
CA HIS A 231 10.74 4.50 19.99
C HIS A 231 9.80 4.81 18.82
N LYS A 232 8.57 4.34 18.89
CA LYS A 232 7.55 4.55 17.84
C LYS A 232 7.40 6.01 17.43
N SER A 233 7.49 6.96 18.38
CA SER A 233 7.37 8.39 18.11
C SER A 233 8.53 8.99 17.29
N GLU A 234 9.66 8.30 17.18
CA GLU A 234 10.83 8.76 16.42
C GLU A 234 10.75 8.40 14.94
N ILE A 235 9.92 7.40 14.59
CA ILE A 235 9.84 6.86 13.21
C ILE A 235 9.54 7.94 12.17
N PRO A 236 8.58 8.87 12.38
CA PRO A 236 8.30 9.92 11.38
C PRO A 236 9.52 10.80 11.07
N THR A 237 10.32 11.13 12.08
CA THR A 237 11.53 11.95 11.92
C THR A 237 12.66 11.15 11.26
N ILE A 238 12.78 9.87 11.59
CA ILE A 238 13.73 8.93 10.96
C ILE A 238 13.45 8.82 9.46
N LEU A 239 12.18 8.72 9.06
CA LEU A 239 11.80 8.66 7.65
C LEU A 239 12.05 9.97 6.88
N GLN A 240 12.19 11.09 7.59
CA GLN A 240 12.64 12.36 7.02
C GLN A 240 14.18 12.45 6.92
N GLY A 241 14.90 11.38 7.24
CA GLY A 241 16.36 11.32 7.19
C GLY A 241 17.05 11.92 8.41
N LYS A 242 16.32 12.32 9.46
CA LYS A 242 16.88 12.91 10.67
C LYS A 242 16.85 11.90 11.80
N ILE A 243 18.02 11.44 12.23
CA ILE A 243 18.17 10.38 13.21
C ILE A 243 18.87 10.94 14.44
N GLU A 244 18.16 11.09 15.54
CA GLU A 244 18.74 11.49 16.80
C GLU A 244 19.45 10.32 17.46
N MET A 245 20.75 10.48 17.74
CA MET A 245 21.61 9.48 18.36
C MET A 245 21.47 9.48 19.89
N PRO A 246 21.89 8.40 20.60
CA PRO A 246 21.82 8.34 22.06
C PRO A 246 22.57 9.46 22.79
N ASP A 247 23.57 10.09 22.18
CA ASP A 247 24.30 11.25 22.74
C ASP A 247 23.61 12.60 22.49
N GLY A 248 22.51 12.60 21.68
CA GLY A 248 21.73 13.79 21.36
C GLY A 248 22.08 14.48 20.08
N LYS A 249 23.09 14.01 19.38
CA LYS A 249 23.40 14.52 18.07
C LYS A 249 22.39 14.01 17.06
N VAL A 250 22.00 14.88 16.14
CA VAL A 250 21.18 14.50 14.98
C VAL A 250 22.11 14.19 13.83
N VAL A 251 21.97 12.99 13.28
CA VAL A 251 22.64 12.57 12.04
C VAL A 251 21.61 12.67 10.92
N GLU A 252 21.98 13.37 9.85
CA GLU A 252 21.16 13.46 8.64
C GLU A 252 21.71 12.46 7.61
N VAL A 253 20.79 11.69 6.99
CA VAL A 253 21.11 10.71 5.96
C VAL A 253 20.51 11.15 4.62
N GLU A 254 21.11 10.66 3.53
CA GLU A 254 20.71 11.01 2.17
C GLU A 254 19.24 10.63 1.90
N ILE A 255 18.46 11.62 1.45
CA ILE A 255 17.07 11.47 1.02
C ILE A 255 17.02 11.34 -0.50
N TYR A 256 16.17 10.46 -0.99
CA TYR A 256 15.93 10.30 -2.42
C TYR A 256 14.81 11.24 -2.88
N ASP A 257 15.15 12.19 -3.72
CA ASP A 257 14.26 13.31 -4.13
C ASP A 257 12.88 12.88 -4.66
N LYS A 258 12.82 11.71 -5.33
CA LYS A 258 11.57 11.21 -5.92
C LYS A 258 10.55 10.72 -4.89
N THR A 259 11.01 10.23 -3.75
CA THR A 259 10.15 9.63 -2.72
C THR A 259 10.10 10.43 -1.44
N GLY A 260 11.06 11.34 -1.20
CA GLY A 260 11.21 12.03 0.06
C GLY A 260 11.64 11.14 1.23
N LEU A 261 12.07 9.90 0.95
CA LEU A 261 12.49 8.88 1.93
C LEU A 261 13.99 8.65 1.88
N PRO A 262 14.61 8.10 2.94
CA PRO A 262 16.01 7.69 2.92
C PRO A 262 16.33 6.79 1.72
N LYS A 263 17.50 7.02 1.13
CA LYS A 263 17.92 6.33 -0.09
C LYS A 263 17.85 4.81 0.03
N GLY A 264 17.17 4.17 -0.92
CA GLY A 264 16.98 2.72 -0.99
C GLY A 264 15.76 2.19 -0.24
N MET A 265 15.00 3.07 0.41
CA MET A 265 13.70 2.70 0.98
C MET A 265 12.68 2.34 -0.11
N ILE A 266 11.70 1.53 0.26
CA ILE A 266 10.54 1.22 -0.59
C ILE A 266 9.65 2.46 -0.63
N ALA A 267 9.20 2.87 -1.83
CA ALA A 267 8.57 4.17 -2.07
C ALA A 267 7.28 4.43 -1.27
N ASP A 268 6.55 3.38 -0.90
CA ASP A 268 5.31 3.43 -0.10
C ASP A 268 5.55 3.25 1.41
N THR A 269 6.79 3.43 1.88
CA THR A 269 7.12 3.34 3.31
C THR A 269 6.54 4.51 4.07
N THR A 270 5.74 4.19 5.08
CA THR A 270 5.12 5.12 6.03
C THR A 270 5.51 4.77 7.47
N PRO A 271 5.26 5.62 8.47
CA PRO A 271 5.49 5.27 9.86
C PRO A 271 4.77 3.99 10.30
N GLU A 272 3.58 3.73 9.75
CA GLU A 272 2.74 2.58 10.07
C GLU A 272 3.31 1.27 9.55
N ASN A 273 3.96 1.27 8.37
CA ASN A 273 4.52 0.08 7.74
C ASN A 273 6.06 0.02 7.81
N PHE A 274 6.70 0.97 8.46
CA PHE A 274 8.17 1.03 8.57
C PHE A 274 8.77 -0.26 9.13
N GLN A 275 8.10 -0.90 10.09
CA GLN A 275 8.54 -2.16 10.67
C GLN A 275 8.59 -3.30 9.63
N CYS A 276 7.72 -3.27 8.63
CA CYS A 276 7.70 -4.23 7.53
C CYS A 276 8.77 -3.93 6.48
N ASN A 277 8.95 -2.66 6.14
CA ASN A 277 9.85 -2.23 5.07
C ASN A 277 11.28 -1.95 5.55
N CYS A 278 11.45 -1.70 6.84
CA CYS A 278 12.72 -1.51 7.55
C CYS A 278 13.74 -0.68 6.75
N GLY A 279 14.88 -1.24 6.34
CA GLY A 279 15.91 -0.56 5.55
C GLY A 279 15.66 -0.56 4.02
N GLY A 280 14.51 -1.03 3.53
CA GLY A 280 14.13 -1.00 2.13
C GLY A 280 14.53 -2.23 1.31
N TRP A 281 14.72 -2.04 0.00
CA TRP A 281 15.06 -3.12 -0.93
C TRP A 281 16.35 -3.85 -0.56
N ASN A 282 16.31 -5.19 -0.60
CA ASN A 282 17.46 -6.06 -0.29
C ASN A 282 18.07 -5.81 1.10
N CYS A 283 17.25 -5.37 2.06
CA CYS A 283 17.70 -5.11 3.43
C CYS A 283 17.56 -6.36 4.29
N ARG A 284 18.60 -6.66 5.09
CA ARG A 284 18.62 -7.78 6.05
C ARG A 284 18.38 -7.33 7.48
N HIS A 285 18.28 -6.00 7.71
CA HIS A 285 18.03 -5.45 9.05
C HIS A 285 16.55 -5.59 9.41
N GLN A 286 16.32 -5.69 10.73
CA GLN A 286 14.98 -5.83 11.29
C GLN A 286 14.75 -4.81 12.40
N LEU A 287 13.51 -4.36 12.52
CA LEU A 287 13.02 -3.56 13.64
C LEU A 287 12.23 -4.48 14.57
N ILE A 288 12.86 -4.87 15.67
CA ILE A 288 12.36 -5.91 16.59
C ILE A 288 11.66 -5.24 17.76
N PRO A 289 10.40 -5.58 18.07
CA PRO A 289 9.72 -5.04 19.24
C PRO A 289 10.34 -5.61 20.52
N VAL A 290 10.54 -4.74 21.48
CA VAL A 290 11.12 -5.08 22.79
C VAL A 290 10.29 -4.49 23.92
N ALA A 291 10.34 -5.13 25.10
CA ALA A 291 9.74 -4.57 26.30
C ALA A 291 10.51 -3.34 26.76
N ASP A 292 9.83 -2.35 27.32
CA ASP A 292 10.44 -1.11 27.87
C ASP A 292 11.61 -1.40 28.82
N ALA A 293 11.49 -2.45 29.63
CA ALA A 293 12.50 -2.82 30.59
C ALA A 293 13.86 -3.22 29.99
N VAL A 294 13.86 -3.66 28.72
CA VAL A 294 15.07 -4.05 27.99
C VAL A 294 15.86 -2.84 27.49
N VAL A 295 15.17 -1.72 27.25
CA VAL A 295 15.78 -0.47 26.79
C VAL A 295 16.54 0.19 27.95
N PRO A 296 17.80 0.64 27.76
CA PRO A 296 18.56 1.30 28.81
C PRO A 296 17.79 2.48 29.42
N LYS A 297 17.79 2.57 30.74
CA LYS A 297 17.04 3.59 31.51
C LYS A 297 17.34 5.01 31.00
N GLN A 298 18.61 5.31 30.72
CA GLN A 298 19.06 6.63 30.26
C GLN A 298 18.36 7.04 28.96
N ILE A 299 18.15 6.10 28.01
CA ILE A 299 17.48 6.35 26.74
C ILE A 299 15.98 6.60 26.97
N ARG A 300 15.34 5.80 27.82
CA ARG A 300 13.93 5.98 28.18
C ARG A 300 13.66 7.30 28.89
N ASP A 301 14.50 7.65 29.85
CA ASP A 301 14.37 8.90 30.63
C ASP A 301 14.57 10.13 29.72
N ARG A 302 15.52 10.07 28.80
CA ARG A 302 15.76 11.12 27.82
C ARG A 302 14.53 11.33 26.93
N LEU A 303 13.97 10.29 26.33
CA LEU A 303 12.76 10.41 25.52
C LEU A 303 11.60 11.02 26.30
N ARG A 304 11.41 10.60 27.56
CA ARG A 304 10.37 11.17 28.44
C ARG A 304 10.59 12.67 28.69
N ILE A 305 11.85 13.09 28.85
CA ILE A 305 12.18 14.53 29.00
C ILE A 305 11.87 15.27 27.70
N GLN A 306 12.23 14.73 26.55
CA GLN A 306 11.94 15.34 25.24
C GLN A 306 10.45 15.45 24.98
N GLN A 307 9.67 14.40 25.28
CA GLN A 307 8.22 14.43 25.19
C GLN A 307 7.63 15.51 26.09
N LYS A 308 8.08 15.63 27.34
CA LYS A 308 7.65 16.70 28.26
C LYS A 308 8.06 18.09 27.77
N ILE A 309 9.26 18.25 27.20
CA ILE A 309 9.69 19.53 26.60
C ILE A 309 8.82 19.86 25.39
N SER A 310 8.58 18.87 24.51
CA SER A 310 7.70 19.06 23.35
C SER A 310 6.26 19.39 23.76
N GLU A 311 5.76 18.81 24.83
CA GLU A 311 4.46 19.16 25.41
C GLU A 311 4.47 20.55 26.06
N ALA A 312 5.54 20.91 26.75
CA ALA A 312 5.68 22.21 27.43
C ALA A 312 6.00 23.38 26.48
N THR A 313 6.64 23.09 25.35
CA THR A 313 6.97 24.10 24.31
C THR A 313 5.88 24.23 23.24
N LYS A 314 4.83 23.40 23.29
CA LYS A 314 3.62 23.68 22.52
C LYS A 314 3.11 25.07 22.96
N PRO A 315 2.88 26.01 22.02
CA PRO A 315 2.28 27.28 22.37
C PRO A 315 1.01 26.99 23.17
N LEU A 316 0.83 27.71 24.30
CA LEU A 316 -0.39 27.64 25.10
C LEU A 316 -1.58 27.75 24.14
N PRO A 317 -2.56 26.83 24.21
CA PRO A 317 -3.71 26.91 23.35
C PRO A 317 -4.35 28.27 23.55
N ALA A 318 -4.60 28.99 22.46
CA ALA A 318 -5.57 30.06 22.46
C ALA A 318 -6.87 29.53 23.10
N PRO A 319 -7.62 30.37 23.86
CA PRO A 319 -8.76 29.89 24.66
C PRO A 319 -9.64 28.99 23.81
N ALA A 320 -9.93 27.83 24.35
CA ALA A 320 -10.47 26.65 23.69
C ALA A 320 -11.61 26.98 22.71
N LYS A 321 -11.29 27.12 21.45
CA LYS A 321 -12.14 26.73 20.34
C LYS A 321 -12.00 25.22 20.23
N ASN A 322 -13.10 24.50 20.10
CA ASN A 322 -13.16 23.04 19.99
C ASN A 322 -12.21 22.55 18.87
N VAL A 323 -10.99 22.22 19.24
CA VAL A 323 -10.01 21.63 18.32
C VAL A 323 -10.23 20.12 18.38
N LEU A 324 -10.58 19.54 17.27
CA LEU A 324 -10.49 18.08 17.08
C LEU A 324 -9.10 17.67 17.54
N HIS A 325 -9.02 16.74 18.46
CA HIS A 325 -7.75 16.16 18.89
C HIS A 325 -6.98 15.75 17.63
N SER A 326 -5.75 16.25 17.46
CA SER A 326 -4.88 16.07 16.27
C SER A 326 -4.57 14.62 15.84
N SER A 327 -5.31 13.66 16.40
CA SER A 327 -5.21 12.23 16.12
C SER A 327 -6.19 11.71 15.06
N ILE A 328 -7.10 12.56 14.56
CA ILE A 328 -8.08 12.16 13.54
C ILE A 328 -7.91 13.10 12.35
N LEU A 329 -7.19 12.65 11.32
CA LEU A 329 -7.22 13.33 10.04
C LEU A 329 -8.61 13.11 9.44
N PRO A 330 -9.21 14.12 8.77
CA PRO A 330 -10.57 14.04 8.23
C PRO A 330 -10.65 13.20 6.94
N TYR A 331 -9.97 12.06 6.93
CA TYR A 331 -10.06 11.04 5.88
C TYR A 331 -11.16 10.02 6.20
N ALA A 332 -11.97 9.68 5.21
CA ALA A 332 -13.09 8.76 5.39
C ALA A 332 -12.71 7.42 6.06
N PRO A 333 -11.60 6.73 5.70
CA PRO A 333 -11.18 5.49 6.36
C PRO A 333 -10.91 5.66 7.86
N GLN A 334 -10.26 6.74 8.26
CA GLN A 334 -9.93 7.00 9.67
C GLN A 334 -11.18 7.35 10.50
N ILE A 335 -12.13 8.06 9.88
CA ILE A 335 -13.42 8.34 10.49
C ILE A 335 -14.20 7.03 10.71
N ILE A 336 -14.19 6.13 9.73
CA ILE A 336 -14.81 4.80 9.83
C ILE A 336 -14.18 4.00 10.96
N GLU A 337 -12.85 3.91 11.02
CA GLU A 337 -12.13 3.22 12.09
C GLU A 337 -12.50 3.79 13.47
N LYS A 338 -12.57 5.11 13.59
CA LYS A 338 -12.96 5.76 14.84
C LYS A 338 -14.43 5.47 15.20
N LEU A 339 -15.33 5.46 14.21
CA LEU A 339 -16.74 5.14 14.41
C LEU A 339 -16.97 3.70 14.90
N GLU A 340 -16.11 2.76 14.50
CA GLU A 340 -16.14 1.37 14.98
C GLU A 340 -15.80 1.26 16.47
N GLN A 341 -14.96 2.17 16.98
CA GLN A 341 -14.59 2.24 18.40
C GLN A 341 -15.65 2.89 19.30
N LEU A 342 -16.61 3.61 18.71
CA LEU A 342 -17.68 4.29 19.45
C LEU A 342 -18.90 3.37 19.58
N HIS A 343 -19.42 3.26 20.82
CA HIS A 343 -20.49 2.31 21.13
C HIS A 343 -21.87 2.92 21.07
N THR A 344 -22.01 4.22 21.28
CA THR A 344 -23.31 4.87 21.30
C THR A 344 -23.57 5.74 20.08
N ARG A 345 -24.86 5.84 19.69
CA ARG A 345 -25.31 6.74 18.62
C ARG A 345 -24.93 8.20 18.91
N ARG A 346 -25.02 8.63 20.19
CA ARG A 346 -24.70 9.99 20.61
C ARG A 346 -23.23 10.33 20.41
N GLU A 347 -22.32 9.41 20.76
CA GLU A 347 -20.89 9.60 20.54
C GLU A 347 -20.56 9.73 19.06
N LYS A 348 -21.17 8.90 18.20
CA LYS A 348 -20.97 8.97 16.75
C LYS A 348 -21.45 10.30 16.15
N GLN A 349 -22.62 10.80 16.58
CA GLN A 349 -23.12 12.09 16.12
C GLN A 349 -22.23 13.25 16.59
N LYS A 350 -21.74 13.19 17.82
CA LYS A 350 -20.80 14.19 18.36
C LYS A 350 -19.51 14.24 17.54
N LEU A 351 -18.93 13.09 17.17
CA LEU A 351 -17.75 13.03 16.31
C LEU A 351 -18.00 13.73 14.96
N PHE A 352 -19.15 13.48 14.31
CA PHE A 352 -19.48 14.14 13.05
C PHE A 352 -19.65 15.66 13.20
N GLU A 353 -20.28 16.12 14.29
CA GLU A 353 -20.42 17.55 14.59
C GLU A 353 -19.06 18.22 14.83
N GLU A 354 -18.14 17.52 15.51
CA GLU A 354 -16.76 17.99 15.71
C GLU A 354 -16.03 18.13 14.37
N ILE A 355 -16.12 17.15 13.47
CA ILE A 355 -15.50 17.18 12.15
C ILE A 355 -16.04 18.34 11.29
N ILE A 356 -17.37 18.55 11.25
CA ILE A 356 -17.99 19.61 10.45
C ILE A 356 -17.61 21.01 10.94
N ASN A 357 -17.29 21.13 12.24
CA ASN A 357 -16.91 22.39 12.86
C ASN A 357 -15.40 22.56 13.03
N ASP A 358 -14.59 21.65 12.47
CA ASP A 358 -13.14 21.73 12.54
C ASP A 358 -12.58 22.88 11.70
N ASP A 359 -11.63 23.64 12.26
CA ASP A 359 -10.99 24.79 11.62
C ASP A 359 -10.15 24.41 10.39
N ALA A 360 -9.85 23.12 10.18
CA ALA A 360 -9.17 22.63 8.98
C ALA A 360 -10.05 22.75 7.72
N PHE A 361 -11.38 22.81 7.87
CA PHE A 361 -12.31 22.90 6.75
C PHE A 361 -12.56 24.36 6.34
N ASN A 362 -12.49 24.62 5.04
CA ASN A 362 -12.84 25.92 4.47
C ASN A 362 -14.34 26.02 4.20
N LEU A 363 -14.98 27.07 4.67
CA LEU A 363 -16.36 27.37 4.34
C LEU A 363 -16.49 27.66 2.84
N GLN A 364 -17.31 26.84 2.15
CA GLN A 364 -17.59 27.04 0.73
C GLN A 364 -18.80 27.95 0.50
N PHE A 365 -19.89 27.69 1.19
CA PHE A 365 -21.11 28.54 1.22
C PHE A 365 -22.03 28.12 2.37
N SER A 366 -23.06 28.95 2.62
CA SER A 366 -24.15 28.64 3.56
C SER A 366 -25.52 28.87 2.91
N VAL A 367 -26.51 28.11 3.36
CA VAL A 367 -27.93 28.28 2.98
C VAL A 367 -28.76 28.25 4.25
N GLY A 368 -29.27 29.40 4.70
CA GLY A 368 -29.83 29.56 6.03
C GLY A 368 -28.77 29.30 7.11
N GLU A 369 -29.07 28.46 8.08
CA GLU A 369 -28.12 28.06 9.14
C GLU A 369 -27.20 26.90 8.72
N ALA A 370 -27.56 26.19 7.65
CA ALA A 370 -26.76 25.06 7.16
C ALA A 370 -25.57 25.51 6.32
N LYS A 371 -24.43 24.87 6.49
CA LYS A 371 -23.17 25.20 5.81
C LYS A 371 -22.61 24.02 5.01
N THR A 372 -21.89 24.35 3.96
CA THR A 372 -21.01 23.42 3.24
C THR A 372 -19.57 23.82 3.47
N VAL A 373 -18.78 22.90 4.02
CA VAL A 373 -17.36 23.06 4.28
C VAL A 373 -16.57 22.02 3.48
N VAL A 374 -15.35 22.37 3.10
CA VAL A 374 -14.51 21.52 2.24
C VAL A 374 -13.10 21.46 2.79
N HIS A 375 -12.59 20.26 3.00
CA HIS A 375 -11.19 20.07 3.39
C HIS A 375 -10.24 20.55 2.27
N PRO A 376 -9.10 21.19 2.57
CA PRO A 376 -8.12 21.62 1.57
C PRO A 376 -7.67 20.48 0.64
N ASP A 377 -7.48 19.28 1.18
CA ASP A 377 -7.00 18.10 0.46
C ASP A 377 -8.11 17.29 -0.24
N HIS A 378 -9.34 17.80 -0.29
CA HIS A 378 -10.39 17.17 -1.07
C HIS A 378 -10.08 17.26 -2.58
N LYS A 379 -9.86 16.11 -3.23
CA LYS A 379 -9.40 16.03 -4.63
C LYS A 379 -10.51 16.25 -5.63
N GLY A 380 -11.75 15.98 -5.26
CA GLY A 380 -12.93 16.21 -6.08
C GLY A 380 -13.03 17.62 -6.65
N LYS A 381 -12.40 18.64 -6.01
CA LYS A 381 -12.29 20.03 -6.52
C LYS A 381 -11.69 20.15 -7.92
N LYS A 382 -10.91 19.15 -8.35
CA LYS A 382 -10.23 19.11 -9.66
C LYS A 382 -11.02 18.32 -10.71
N SER A 383 -12.17 17.75 -10.34
CA SER A 383 -12.99 16.94 -11.25
C SER A 383 -13.98 17.81 -12.02
N ASP A 384 -14.31 17.41 -13.25
CA ASP A 384 -15.33 18.07 -14.10
C ASP A 384 -16.73 18.02 -13.47
N SER A 385 -16.95 17.10 -12.50
CA SER A 385 -18.21 16.96 -11.77
C SER A 385 -18.32 17.83 -10.52
N TRP A 386 -17.30 18.63 -10.17
CA TRP A 386 -17.27 19.40 -8.93
C TRP A 386 -18.43 20.38 -8.80
N GLU A 387 -18.73 21.12 -9.86
CA GLU A 387 -19.85 22.07 -9.83
C GLU A 387 -21.20 21.36 -9.55
N SER A 388 -21.44 20.22 -10.19
CA SER A 388 -22.67 19.45 -9.94
C SER A 388 -22.72 18.89 -8.51
N THR A 389 -21.58 18.53 -7.94
CA THR A 389 -21.44 18.10 -6.55
C THR A 389 -21.77 19.24 -5.57
N LEU A 390 -21.30 20.46 -5.84
CA LEU A 390 -21.64 21.65 -5.03
C LEU A 390 -23.12 22.01 -5.14
N VAL A 391 -23.75 21.85 -6.31
CA VAL A 391 -25.21 22.02 -6.46
C VAL A 391 -25.97 21.03 -5.59
N MET A 392 -25.54 19.76 -5.55
CA MET A 392 -26.14 18.74 -4.65
C MET A 392 -25.99 19.13 -3.17
N ALA A 393 -24.80 19.58 -2.76
CA ALA A 393 -24.56 20.06 -1.40
C ALA A 393 -25.47 21.24 -1.04
N LYS A 394 -25.65 22.20 -1.96
CA LYS A 394 -26.57 23.32 -1.81
C LYS A 394 -28.02 22.88 -1.62
N ASP A 395 -28.46 21.86 -2.38
CA ASP A 395 -29.81 21.30 -2.24
C ASP A 395 -30.00 20.59 -0.90
N ILE A 396 -28.96 19.91 -0.39
CA ILE A 396 -28.93 19.31 0.94
C ILE A 396 -28.98 20.42 2.02
N ASN A 397 -28.22 21.50 1.87
CA ASN A 397 -28.27 22.65 2.80
C ASN A 397 -29.67 23.28 2.85
N LYS A 398 -30.41 23.42 1.72
CA LYS A 398 -31.79 23.89 1.70
C LYS A 398 -32.73 23.03 2.56
N SER A 399 -32.40 21.76 2.80
CA SER A 399 -33.14 20.89 3.70
C SER A 399 -32.71 21.03 5.18
N GLY A 400 -31.85 22.00 5.52
CA GLY A 400 -31.38 22.26 6.87
C GLY A 400 -30.26 21.32 7.34
N SER A 401 -29.49 20.77 6.42
CA SER A 401 -28.41 19.82 6.73
C SER A 401 -27.05 20.34 6.26
N ASP A 402 -26.06 20.33 7.15
CA ASP A 402 -24.68 20.61 6.78
C ASP A 402 -24.07 19.53 5.89
N VAL A 403 -23.06 19.93 5.12
CA VAL A 403 -22.23 19.03 4.30
C VAL A 403 -20.76 19.34 4.54
N ALA A 404 -19.95 18.33 4.82
CA ALA A 404 -18.49 18.47 4.92
C ALA A 404 -17.83 17.49 3.95
N PHE A 405 -17.17 18.02 2.93
CA PHE A 405 -16.36 17.23 2.00
C PHE A 405 -15.01 16.89 2.64
N LEU A 406 -14.74 15.60 2.73
CA LEU A 406 -13.61 15.06 3.45
C LEU A 406 -12.31 15.12 2.61
N ALA A 407 -11.17 15.01 3.28
CA ALA A 407 -9.90 14.78 2.60
C ALA A 407 -9.89 13.40 1.92
N GLU A 408 -9.26 13.30 0.76
CA GLU A 408 -9.16 12.07 -0.02
C GLU A 408 -7.69 11.66 -0.19
N ASN A 409 -7.40 10.37 0.01
CA ASN A 409 -6.12 9.76 -0.34
C ASN A 409 -6.15 9.25 -1.78
N ASP A 410 -4.98 9.15 -2.43
CA ASP A 410 -4.85 8.71 -3.84
C ASP A 410 -5.37 7.29 -4.11
N ASP A 411 -5.39 6.42 -3.10
CA ASP A 411 -5.62 4.99 -3.26
C ASP A 411 -7.02 4.52 -2.82
N ASP A 412 -7.79 5.37 -2.14
CA ASP A 412 -9.09 4.97 -1.60
C ASP A 412 -10.22 5.73 -2.29
N GLY A 413 -10.93 5.05 -3.17
CA GLY A 413 -12.25 5.47 -3.63
C GLY A 413 -13.26 5.48 -2.47
N GLY A 414 -12.97 6.28 -1.43
CA GLY A 414 -13.78 6.43 -0.23
C GLY A 414 -14.97 7.37 -0.44
N ALA A 415 -15.89 7.39 0.52
CA ALA A 415 -17.05 8.26 0.49
C ALA A 415 -16.65 9.75 0.60
N ASP A 416 -17.32 10.59 -0.19
CA ASP A 416 -16.90 11.96 -0.46
C ASP A 416 -17.14 12.94 0.70
N ALA A 417 -18.20 12.72 1.50
CA ALA A 417 -18.63 13.74 2.46
C ALA A 417 -19.37 13.19 3.69
N ILE A 418 -19.52 14.04 4.70
CA ILE A 418 -20.48 13.88 5.79
C ILE A 418 -21.71 14.72 5.48
N ALA A 419 -22.92 14.13 5.58
CA ALA A 419 -24.18 14.82 5.43
C ALA A 419 -25.29 14.15 6.27
N LYS A 420 -26.36 14.90 6.62
CA LYS A 420 -27.51 14.33 7.33
C LYS A 420 -28.37 13.46 6.41
N MET A 421 -28.62 12.23 6.87
CA MET A 421 -29.64 11.32 6.34
C MET A 421 -30.45 10.76 7.50
N PHE A 422 -31.77 10.75 7.36
CA PHE A 422 -32.69 10.28 8.42
C PHE A 422 -32.55 11.04 9.76
N GLY A 423 -32.19 12.34 9.69
CA GLY A 423 -31.94 13.18 10.86
C GLY A 423 -30.59 12.99 11.55
N GLU A 424 -29.70 12.18 11.01
CA GLU A 424 -28.37 11.88 11.55
C GLU A 424 -27.27 12.15 10.54
N TYR A 425 -26.11 12.60 11.01
CA TYR A 425 -24.91 12.67 10.17
C TYR A 425 -24.40 11.27 9.83
N ARG A 426 -24.01 11.10 8.57
CA ARG A 426 -23.45 9.87 8.00
C ARG A 426 -22.39 10.21 6.98
N ILE A 427 -21.49 9.26 6.75
CA ILE A 427 -20.58 9.31 5.61
C ILE A 427 -21.39 8.96 4.36
N VAL A 428 -21.29 9.78 3.33
CA VAL A 428 -22.15 9.74 2.15
C VAL A 428 -21.32 9.87 0.87
N GLU A 429 -21.59 9.01 -0.07
CA GLU A 429 -21.05 9.07 -1.44
C GLU A 429 -21.96 9.91 -2.33
N PHE A 430 -21.43 10.89 -3.05
CA PHE A 430 -22.19 11.77 -3.93
C PHE A 430 -22.21 11.23 -5.38
N LYS A 431 -23.39 11.13 -5.97
CA LYS A 431 -23.59 10.72 -7.37
C LYS A 431 -24.59 11.63 -8.06
N HIS A 432 -24.29 12.03 -9.29
CA HIS A 432 -25.17 12.85 -10.12
C HIS A 432 -25.45 12.16 -11.47
N SER A 433 -26.69 12.25 -11.96
CA SER A 433 -27.07 11.71 -13.26
C SER A 433 -28.08 12.61 -13.97
N GLU A 434 -27.74 12.97 -15.20
CA GLU A 434 -28.65 13.59 -16.16
C GLU A 434 -29.29 12.55 -17.10
N SER A 435 -28.90 11.30 -16.99
CA SER A 435 -29.36 10.23 -17.87
C SER A 435 -30.81 9.83 -17.60
N THR A 436 -31.55 9.58 -18.64
CA THR A 436 -32.87 8.94 -18.61
C THR A 436 -32.81 7.42 -18.64
N LYS A 437 -31.62 6.83 -18.84
CA LYS A 437 -31.44 5.37 -18.98
C LYS A 437 -31.32 4.69 -17.60
N PRO A 438 -32.21 3.73 -17.26
CA PRO A 438 -32.15 2.98 -15.99
C PRO A 438 -30.80 2.29 -15.78
N SER A 439 -30.21 1.73 -16.83
CA SER A 439 -28.91 1.04 -16.74
C SER A 439 -27.77 1.95 -16.29
N THR A 440 -27.74 3.20 -16.72
CA THR A 440 -26.72 4.18 -16.31
C THR A 440 -26.83 4.47 -14.81
N VAL A 441 -28.07 4.72 -14.32
CA VAL A 441 -28.30 5.00 -12.89
C VAL A 441 -28.04 3.75 -12.04
N ALA A 442 -28.44 2.57 -12.51
CA ALA A 442 -28.13 1.31 -11.83
C ALA A 442 -26.61 1.13 -11.67
N HIS A 443 -25.83 1.44 -12.71
CA HIS A 443 -24.36 1.36 -12.64
C HIS A 443 -23.76 2.37 -11.64
N LEU A 444 -24.26 3.61 -11.61
CA LEU A 444 -23.83 4.63 -10.64
C LEU A 444 -24.14 4.21 -9.20
N LEU A 445 -25.33 3.69 -8.94
CA LEU A 445 -25.73 3.16 -7.64
C LEU A 445 -24.87 1.96 -7.24
N LEU A 446 -24.58 1.05 -8.18
CA LEU A 446 -23.74 -0.11 -7.94
C LEU A 446 -22.32 0.32 -7.55
N LYS A 447 -21.74 1.29 -8.29
CA LYS A 447 -20.42 1.85 -7.98
C LYS A 447 -20.42 2.54 -6.61
N GLY A 448 -21.43 3.37 -6.32
CA GLY A 448 -21.54 4.07 -5.05
C GLY A 448 -21.71 3.11 -3.85
N PHE A 449 -22.54 2.06 -3.95
CA PHE A 449 -22.72 1.08 -2.87
C PHE A 449 -21.51 0.13 -2.68
N LYS A 450 -20.58 0.08 -3.64
CA LYS A 450 -19.28 -0.54 -3.42
C LYS A 450 -18.35 0.35 -2.60
N GLN A 451 -18.44 1.67 -2.77
CA GLN A 451 -17.63 2.68 -2.07
C GLN A 451 -18.14 3.00 -0.68
N GLY A 452 -19.49 3.01 -0.48
CA GLY A 452 -20.09 3.36 0.81
C GLY A 452 -21.46 2.74 1.03
N GLU A 453 -21.97 2.85 2.28
CA GLU A 453 -23.30 2.36 2.65
C GLU A 453 -24.41 3.39 2.41
N ASN A 454 -24.06 4.66 2.24
CA ASN A 454 -25.01 5.76 2.04
C ASN A 454 -24.62 6.53 0.79
N ILE A 455 -25.61 6.75 -0.08
CA ILE A 455 -25.45 7.51 -1.33
C ILE A 455 -26.38 8.70 -1.32
N ALA A 456 -25.90 9.89 -1.71
CA ALA A 456 -26.71 11.00 -2.17
C ALA A 456 -26.74 10.97 -3.71
N LEU A 457 -27.89 10.73 -4.30
CA LEU A 457 -28.07 10.67 -5.76
C LEU A 457 -28.97 11.81 -6.22
N LYS A 458 -28.42 12.70 -7.06
CA LYS A 458 -29.20 13.70 -7.77
C LYS A 458 -29.60 13.18 -9.15
N ILE A 459 -30.86 13.36 -9.50
CA ILE A 459 -31.47 12.94 -10.76
C ILE A 459 -32.13 14.14 -11.40
N GLU A 460 -31.73 14.47 -12.64
CA GLU A 460 -32.28 15.62 -13.39
C GLU A 460 -33.45 15.22 -14.30
N ASN A 461 -33.28 14.17 -15.09
CA ASN A 461 -34.15 13.86 -16.22
C ASN A 461 -34.86 12.49 -16.14
N MET A 462 -34.85 11.84 -14.98
CA MET A 462 -35.37 10.49 -14.78
C MET A 462 -36.71 10.54 -14.01
N GLY A 463 -37.67 9.80 -14.50
CA GLY A 463 -38.97 9.66 -13.87
C GLY A 463 -39.02 8.47 -12.89
N TYR A 464 -40.24 8.28 -12.30
CA TYR A 464 -40.48 7.20 -11.36
C TYR A 464 -40.21 5.80 -11.95
N SER A 465 -40.67 5.55 -13.19
CA SER A 465 -40.57 4.25 -13.85
C SER A 465 -39.11 3.82 -14.02
N GLU A 466 -38.32 4.73 -14.58
CA GLU A 466 -36.94 4.50 -14.91
C GLU A 466 -36.08 4.34 -13.64
N LEU A 467 -36.31 5.15 -12.60
CA LEU A 467 -35.61 5.00 -11.34
C LEU A 467 -35.97 3.68 -10.65
N SER A 468 -37.27 3.31 -10.69
CA SER A 468 -37.71 2.03 -10.13
C SER A 468 -37.04 0.85 -10.83
N GLU A 469 -36.92 0.90 -12.16
CA GLU A 469 -36.24 -0.12 -12.96
C GLU A 469 -34.74 -0.24 -12.58
N ALA A 470 -34.07 0.91 -12.42
CA ALA A 470 -32.66 0.95 -12.01
C ALA A 470 -32.44 0.30 -10.62
N ILE A 471 -33.31 0.61 -9.66
CA ILE A 471 -33.22 0.03 -8.31
C ILE A 471 -33.62 -1.45 -8.31
N ASP A 472 -34.67 -1.82 -9.04
CA ASP A 472 -35.12 -3.22 -9.17
C ASP A 472 -34.05 -4.11 -9.83
N TYR A 473 -33.25 -3.54 -10.74
CA TYR A 473 -32.10 -4.23 -11.32
C TYR A 473 -31.10 -4.67 -10.23
N LEU A 474 -30.75 -3.77 -9.30
CA LEU A 474 -29.84 -4.10 -8.19
C LEU A 474 -30.40 -5.21 -7.29
N ILE A 475 -31.68 -5.16 -7.00
CA ILE A 475 -32.36 -6.16 -6.16
C ILE A 475 -32.39 -7.53 -6.85
N ARG A 476 -32.84 -7.58 -8.11
CA ARG A 476 -32.94 -8.84 -8.89
C ARG A 476 -31.58 -9.54 -9.04
N ASN A 477 -30.52 -8.76 -9.21
CA ASN A 477 -29.16 -9.31 -9.35
C ASN A 477 -28.43 -9.47 -8.00
N LYS A 478 -29.15 -9.37 -6.86
CA LYS A 478 -28.60 -9.56 -5.51
C LYS A 478 -27.38 -8.69 -5.18
N HIS A 479 -27.31 -7.50 -5.78
CA HIS A 479 -26.25 -6.55 -5.48
C HIS A 479 -26.40 -5.96 -4.07
N LYS A 480 -25.28 -5.54 -3.47
CA LYS A 480 -25.30 -4.77 -2.21
C LYS A 480 -26.09 -3.48 -2.43
N VAL A 481 -27.07 -3.22 -1.55
CA VAL A 481 -27.80 -1.96 -1.51
C VAL A 481 -27.71 -1.36 -0.12
N GLY A 482 -27.49 -0.07 -0.07
CA GLY A 482 -27.42 0.74 1.15
C GLY A 482 -28.55 1.75 1.25
N ASN A 483 -28.37 2.77 2.08
CA ASN A 483 -29.31 3.87 2.22
C ASN A 483 -29.15 4.88 1.08
N LEU A 484 -30.24 5.53 0.69
CA LEU A 484 -30.24 6.45 -0.45
C LEU A 484 -30.93 7.76 -0.05
N LYS A 485 -30.23 8.88 -0.24
CA LYS A 485 -30.79 10.24 -0.26
C LYS A 485 -31.01 10.63 -1.73
N LEU A 486 -32.26 10.66 -2.16
CA LEU A 486 -32.61 11.17 -3.48
C LEU A 486 -32.72 12.69 -3.46
N ILE A 487 -32.24 13.32 -4.53
CA ILE A 487 -32.36 14.75 -4.81
C ILE A 487 -32.99 14.86 -6.19
N ASN A 488 -34.18 15.44 -6.30
CA ASN A 488 -34.81 15.64 -7.59
C ASN A 488 -34.33 16.93 -8.29
N LYS A 489 -34.73 17.15 -9.53
CA LYS A 489 -34.35 18.31 -10.33
C LYS A 489 -34.63 19.66 -9.66
N ASN A 490 -35.66 19.72 -8.77
CA ASN A 490 -36.05 20.93 -8.04
C ASN A 490 -35.26 21.10 -6.71
N GLY A 491 -34.27 20.23 -6.44
CA GLY A 491 -33.49 20.25 -5.21
C GLY A 491 -34.23 19.73 -3.97
N LYS A 492 -35.41 19.15 -4.10
CA LYS A 492 -36.05 18.47 -2.97
C LYS A 492 -35.32 17.19 -2.64
N THR A 493 -35.24 16.85 -1.35
CA THR A 493 -34.54 15.66 -0.86
C THR A 493 -35.48 14.64 -0.27
N LYS A 494 -35.19 13.34 -0.41
CA LYS A 494 -35.92 12.22 0.16
C LYS A 494 -35.00 11.10 0.60
N ASP A 495 -35.09 10.72 1.87
CA ASP A 495 -34.29 9.63 2.42
C ASP A 495 -35.05 8.28 2.31
N ILE A 496 -34.33 7.24 1.83
CA ILE A 496 -34.85 5.88 1.63
C ILE A 496 -33.88 4.89 2.31
N TYR A 497 -34.42 4.12 3.27
CA TYR A 497 -33.60 3.10 3.96
C TYR A 497 -33.29 1.91 3.07
N ALA A 498 -32.12 1.31 3.28
CA ALA A 498 -31.73 0.05 2.63
C ALA A 498 -32.82 -1.06 2.78
N LYS A 499 -33.44 -1.16 3.96
CA LYS A 499 -34.56 -2.11 4.20
C LYS A 499 -35.77 -1.85 3.33
N ASP A 500 -36.08 -0.58 3.03
CA ASP A 500 -37.20 -0.23 2.15
C ASP A 500 -36.90 -0.56 0.70
N ILE A 501 -35.62 -0.40 0.30
CA ILE A 501 -35.14 -0.82 -1.02
C ILE A 501 -35.30 -2.34 -1.15
N LYS A 502 -34.74 -3.11 -0.21
CA LYS A 502 -34.78 -4.58 -0.23
C LYS A 502 -36.23 -5.15 -0.20
N SER A 503 -37.13 -4.50 0.48
CA SER A 503 -38.53 -4.94 0.60
C SER A 503 -39.47 -4.39 -0.49
N GLY A 504 -38.97 -3.57 -1.42
CA GLY A 504 -39.76 -2.91 -2.47
C GLY A 504 -40.62 -1.73 -1.98
N LYS A 505 -40.63 -1.42 -0.66
CA LYS A 505 -41.40 -0.28 -0.08
C LYS A 505 -40.90 1.08 -0.58
N TYR A 506 -39.69 1.17 -1.11
CA TYR A 506 -39.16 2.39 -1.69
C TYR A 506 -40.04 2.95 -2.81
N LYS A 507 -40.75 2.09 -3.56
CA LYS A 507 -41.64 2.49 -4.67
C LYS A 507 -42.72 3.48 -4.22
N GLN A 508 -43.30 3.26 -3.03
CA GLN A 508 -44.26 4.21 -2.46
C GLN A 508 -43.62 5.54 -2.07
N LYS A 509 -42.33 5.50 -1.63
CA LYS A 509 -41.62 6.69 -1.16
C LYS A 509 -41.18 7.60 -2.32
N ILE A 510 -40.88 7.04 -3.49
CA ILE A 510 -40.43 7.82 -4.66
C ILE A 510 -41.58 8.24 -5.57
N ARG A 511 -42.75 7.57 -5.44
CA ARG A 511 -43.96 7.95 -6.21
C ARG A 511 -44.39 9.35 -5.81
N GLY A 512 -44.46 10.28 -6.77
CA GLY A 512 -44.80 11.68 -6.53
C GLY A 512 -43.68 12.54 -5.93
N PHE A 513 -42.48 11.98 -5.75
CA PHE A 513 -41.31 12.74 -5.33
C PHE A 513 -40.51 13.26 -6.54
N LEU A 514 -40.41 12.48 -7.61
CA LEU A 514 -39.80 12.86 -8.88
C LEU A 514 -40.81 13.55 -9.76
#